data_f202e71f3f9b0531fee73bab8b6562fc
#
_entry.id   f202e71f3f9b0531fee73bab8b6562fc
#
_cell.length_a   1.000
_cell.length_b   1.000
_cell.length_c   1.000
_cell.angle_alpha   90.00
_cell.angle_beta   90.00
_cell.angle_gamma   90.00
#
_symmetry.space_group_name_H-M   'P 1'
#
loop_
_entity.id
_entity.type
_entity.pdbx_description
1 polymer ?
#
loop_
_entity_poly.entity_id
_entity_poly.type
_entity_poly.pdbx_seq_one_letter_code
_entity_poly.pdbx_strand_id
1 'polypeptide(L)'
;MTENKNPFLTASHTPFETTPFHLIKTEHFEPAMEEGMKVHNREVDAIVNHPDEPTFANTIVALEKSGSLLDRVTTVFGNLLSAETSDELEALAERMMPRLSEHSNNISLNEKLFARIKQVYDHTDLEALNQEERMLLQNTYQSFIRNGANLAPEQKEHFRELSA
;
A
#
# COMPACT_ATOMS: atom_id res chain seq x y z
N MET A 1 32.19 14.25 1.59
CA MET A 1 31.34 13.34 0.77
C MET A 1 29.94 13.58 1.26
N THR A 2 29.11 14.31 0.52
CA THR A 2 27.69 14.46 0.83
C THR A 2 27.05 13.10 0.60
N GLU A 3 26.60 12.44 1.69
CA GLU A 3 25.71 11.29 1.57
C GLU A 3 24.57 11.69 0.63
N ASN A 4 24.46 11.00 -0.49
CA ASN A 4 23.37 11.20 -1.45
C ASN A 4 22.10 10.63 -0.80
N LYS A 5 21.48 11.42 0.09
CA LYS A 5 20.28 11.00 0.82
C LYS A 5 19.14 10.92 -0.17
N ASN A 6 18.54 9.74 -0.29
CA ASN A 6 17.37 9.52 -1.14
C ASN A 6 16.23 10.48 -0.75
N PRO A 7 15.76 11.35 -1.67
CA PRO A 7 14.74 12.35 -1.37
C PRO A 7 13.40 11.76 -0.88
N PHE A 8 13.10 10.52 -1.24
CA PHE A 8 11.89 9.83 -0.76
C PHE A 8 11.98 9.37 0.68
N LEU A 9 13.21 9.13 1.19
CA LEU A 9 13.47 8.60 2.53
C LEU A 9 13.84 9.67 3.55
N THR A 10 13.84 10.93 3.13
CA THR A 10 14.12 12.09 3.99
C THR A 10 12.86 12.96 4.12
N ALA A 11 12.76 13.69 5.24
CA ALA A 11 11.68 14.64 5.40
C ALA A 11 11.74 15.71 4.30
N SER A 12 10.60 15.98 3.67
CA SER A 12 10.50 17.06 2.69
C SER A 12 10.52 18.42 3.42
N HIS A 13 11.31 19.34 2.90
CA HIS A 13 11.35 20.73 3.37
C HIS A 13 10.83 21.70 2.30
N THR A 14 10.16 21.18 1.28
CA THR A 14 9.55 21.99 0.23
C THR A 14 8.28 22.68 0.73
N PRO A 15 7.92 23.85 0.18
CA PRO A 15 6.64 24.48 0.49
C PRO A 15 5.48 23.53 0.21
N PHE A 16 4.52 23.44 1.14
CA PHE A 16 3.35 22.58 1.04
C PHE A 16 3.65 21.08 0.89
N GLU A 17 4.84 20.63 1.34
CA GLU A 17 5.30 19.23 1.22
C GLU A 17 5.29 18.70 -0.22
N THR A 18 5.42 19.60 -1.21
CA THR A 18 5.44 19.22 -2.62
C THR A 18 6.64 18.32 -2.93
N THR A 19 6.45 17.41 -3.88
CA THR A 19 7.51 16.47 -4.31
C THR A 19 8.69 17.25 -4.89
N PRO A 20 9.93 17.07 -4.39
CA PRO A 20 11.11 17.78 -4.87
C PRO A 20 11.65 17.14 -6.16
N PHE A 21 10.91 17.23 -7.28
CA PHE A 21 11.26 16.59 -8.55
C PHE A 21 12.70 16.86 -9.02
N HIS A 22 13.22 18.08 -8.76
CA HIS A 22 14.59 18.48 -9.13
C HIS A 22 15.69 17.71 -8.39
N LEU A 23 15.37 17.01 -7.31
CA LEU A 23 16.30 16.17 -6.54
C LEU A 23 16.13 14.68 -6.85
N ILE A 24 15.01 14.30 -7.49
CA ILE A 24 14.70 12.90 -7.76
C ILE A 24 15.42 12.45 -9.02
N LYS A 25 16.03 11.27 -8.94
CA LYS A 25 16.69 10.58 -10.05
C LYS A 25 16.17 9.15 -10.13
N THR A 26 16.34 8.50 -11.29
CA THR A 26 15.92 7.09 -11.50
C THR A 26 16.50 6.15 -10.45
N GLU A 27 17.76 6.34 -10.06
CA GLU A 27 18.46 5.55 -9.03
C GLU A 27 17.82 5.60 -7.63
N HIS A 28 16.94 6.59 -7.35
CA HIS A 28 16.29 6.74 -6.05
C HIS A 28 15.04 5.87 -5.91
N PHE A 29 14.41 5.45 -7.01
CA PHE A 29 13.11 4.77 -6.95
C PHE A 29 13.21 3.35 -6.38
N GLU A 30 14.10 2.52 -6.92
CA GLU A 30 14.19 1.11 -6.48
C GLU A 30 14.44 0.98 -4.97
N PRO A 31 15.45 1.66 -4.37
CA PRO A 31 15.67 1.61 -2.92
C PRO A 31 14.49 2.16 -2.11
N ALA A 32 13.81 3.19 -2.64
CA ALA A 32 12.66 3.79 -1.96
C ALA A 32 11.43 2.89 -2.01
N MET A 33 11.17 2.20 -3.13
CA MET A 33 10.11 1.20 -3.26
C MET A 33 10.37 0.01 -2.33
N GLU A 34 11.61 -0.48 -2.26
CA GLU A 34 11.98 -1.58 -1.37
C GLU A 34 11.78 -1.22 0.10
N GLU A 35 12.22 -0.04 0.52
CA GLU A 35 11.98 0.42 1.89
C GLU A 35 10.48 0.69 2.12
N GLY A 36 9.77 1.26 1.15
CA GLY A 36 8.33 1.45 1.19
C GLY A 36 7.56 0.16 1.41
N MET A 37 7.90 -0.92 0.70
CA MET A 37 7.31 -2.25 0.91
C MET A 37 7.61 -2.80 2.31
N LYS A 38 8.84 -2.62 2.81
CA LYS A 38 9.21 -3.05 4.17
C LYS A 38 8.45 -2.29 5.25
N VAL A 39 8.31 -0.96 5.09
CA VAL A 39 7.53 -0.12 6.01
C VAL A 39 6.08 -0.57 6.00
N HIS A 40 5.48 -0.71 4.82
CA HIS A 40 4.10 -1.13 4.67
C HIS A 40 3.83 -2.50 5.31
N ASN A 41 4.71 -3.48 5.11
CA ASN A 41 4.60 -4.78 5.77
C ASN A 41 4.62 -4.65 7.30
N ARG A 42 5.50 -3.83 7.88
CA ARG A 42 5.53 -3.59 9.33
C ARG A 42 4.25 -2.93 9.85
N GLU A 43 3.68 -2.01 9.09
CA GLU A 43 2.42 -1.34 9.43
C GLU A 43 1.25 -2.33 9.39
N VAL A 44 1.17 -3.16 8.36
CA VAL A 44 0.16 -4.23 8.25
C VAL A 44 0.34 -5.27 9.37
N ASP A 45 1.57 -5.67 9.68
CA ASP A 45 1.86 -6.59 10.78
C ASP A 45 1.43 -6.01 12.14
N ALA A 46 1.60 -4.70 12.34
CA ALA A 46 1.14 -4.02 13.56
C ALA A 46 -0.40 -4.02 13.67
N ILE A 47 -1.13 -3.89 12.56
CA ILE A 47 -2.59 -4.00 12.53
C ILE A 47 -3.00 -5.44 12.85
N VAL A 48 -2.41 -6.41 12.17
CA VAL A 48 -2.75 -7.84 12.32
C VAL A 48 -2.51 -8.35 13.73
N ASN A 49 -1.42 -7.90 14.37
CA ASN A 49 -1.01 -8.33 15.71
C ASN A 49 -1.44 -7.35 16.81
N HIS A 50 -2.34 -6.41 16.52
CA HIS A 50 -2.85 -5.47 17.52
C HIS A 50 -3.52 -6.23 18.67
N PRO A 51 -3.16 -5.96 19.95
CA PRO A 51 -3.64 -6.75 21.09
C PRO A 51 -5.14 -6.58 21.37
N ASP A 52 -5.68 -5.43 21.03
CA ASP A 52 -7.09 -5.13 21.26
C ASP A 52 -7.99 -5.69 20.15
N GLU A 53 -9.26 -5.88 20.47
CA GLU A 53 -10.29 -6.24 19.50
C GLU A 53 -10.31 -5.29 18.30
N PRO A 54 -10.61 -5.80 17.09
CA PRO A 54 -10.70 -4.98 15.89
C PRO A 54 -11.75 -3.88 16.02
N THR A 55 -11.35 -2.65 15.73
CA THR A 55 -12.22 -1.47 15.68
C THR A 55 -12.03 -0.74 14.35
N PHE A 56 -12.96 0.16 14.02
CA PHE A 56 -12.81 1.05 12.86
C PHE A 56 -11.47 1.80 12.91
N ALA A 57 -11.09 2.32 14.07
CA ALA A 57 -9.85 3.10 14.23
C ALA A 57 -8.58 2.26 14.10
N ASN A 58 -8.48 1.12 14.83
CA ASN A 58 -7.25 0.31 14.89
C ASN A 58 -7.09 -0.67 13.72
N THR A 59 -8.09 -0.77 12.85
CA THR A 59 -8.07 -1.68 11.71
C THR A 59 -8.29 -0.92 10.39
N ILE A 60 -9.43 -0.25 10.20
CA ILE A 60 -9.77 0.39 8.92
C ILE A 60 -8.95 1.67 8.71
N VAL A 61 -8.97 2.59 9.69
CA VAL A 61 -8.19 3.84 9.60
C VAL A 61 -6.70 3.58 9.62
N ALA A 62 -6.25 2.58 10.41
CA ALA A 62 -4.84 2.19 10.43
C ALA A 62 -4.39 1.63 9.07
N LEU A 63 -5.22 0.81 8.41
CA LEU A 63 -4.94 0.27 7.08
C LEU A 63 -4.93 1.36 6.01
N GLU A 64 -5.89 2.29 6.04
CA GLU A 64 -5.94 3.44 5.11
C GLU A 64 -4.69 4.32 5.18
N LYS A 65 -4.09 4.45 6.36
CA LYS A 65 -2.86 5.22 6.57
C LYS A 65 -1.59 4.44 6.25
N SER A 66 -1.67 3.12 6.17
CA SER A 66 -0.52 2.26 5.89
C SER A 66 -0.04 2.41 4.45
N GLY A 67 1.24 2.13 4.21
CA GLY A 67 1.83 2.16 2.87
C GLY A 67 2.06 3.56 2.28
N SER A 68 1.86 4.63 3.04
CA SER A 68 1.95 6.02 2.54
C SER A 68 3.30 6.36 1.91
N LEU A 69 4.40 5.78 2.39
CA LEU A 69 5.72 5.93 1.76
C LEU A 69 5.74 5.28 0.38
N LEU A 70 5.28 4.04 0.29
CA LEU A 70 5.23 3.29 -0.97
C LEU A 70 4.34 3.99 -2.00
N ASP A 71 3.14 4.41 -1.58
CA ASP A 71 2.19 5.13 -2.42
C ASP A 71 2.80 6.42 -2.99
N ARG A 72 3.47 7.22 -2.15
CA ARG A 72 4.17 8.43 -2.61
C ARG A 72 5.23 8.12 -3.67
N VAL A 73 6.05 7.09 -3.47
CA VAL A 73 7.11 6.72 -4.41
C VAL A 73 6.54 6.21 -5.72
N THR A 74 5.55 5.32 -5.67
CA THR A 74 4.93 4.72 -6.86
C THR A 74 4.09 5.72 -7.64
N THR A 75 3.42 6.66 -6.97
CA THR A 75 2.70 7.76 -7.63
C THR A 75 3.64 8.65 -8.43
N VAL A 76 4.77 9.06 -7.84
CA VAL A 76 5.78 9.87 -8.56
C VAL A 76 6.39 9.08 -9.72
N PHE A 77 6.72 7.81 -9.49
CA PHE A 77 7.25 6.93 -10.52
C PHE A 77 6.29 6.78 -11.71
N GLY A 78 5.02 6.48 -11.44
CA GLY A 78 4.00 6.33 -12.48
C GLY A 78 3.76 7.62 -13.27
N ASN A 79 3.81 8.77 -12.62
CA ASN A 79 3.71 10.06 -13.30
C ASN A 79 4.88 10.30 -14.25
N LEU A 80 6.11 10.04 -13.82
CA LEU A 80 7.29 10.21 -14.68
C LEU A 80 7.31 9.18 -15.82
N LEU A 81 6.96 7.92 -15.54
CA LEU A 81 6.86 6.87 -16.55
C LEU A 81 5.84 7.23 -17.65
N SER A 82 4.75 7.91 -17.29
CA SER A 82 3.68 8.30 -18.22
C SER A 82 3.98 9.59 -19.00
N ALA A 83 4.63 10.56 -18.35
CA ALA A 83 4.80 11.92 -18.90
C ALA A 83 6.19 12.18 -19.46
N GLU A 84 7.23 11.54 -18.94
CA GLU A 84 8.63 11.78 -19.27
C GLU A 84 9.44 10.49 -19.14
N THR A 85 9.02 9.44 -19.87
CA THR A 85 9.67 8.13 -19.81
C THR A 85 11.09 8.16 -20.39
N SER A 86 11.89 7.19 -19.96
CA SER A 86 13.22 6.89 -20.51
C SER A 86 13.46 5.38 -20.48
N ASP A 87 14.43 4.92 -21.28
CA ASP A 87 14.81 3.49 -21.29
C ASP A 87 15.17 2.98 -19.89
N GLU A 88 15.75 3.83 -19.03
CA GLU A 88 16.10 3.49 -17.63
C GLU A 88 14.84 3.34 -16.75
N LEU A 89 13.85 4.22 -16.91
CA LEU A 89 12.58 4.13 -16.18
C LEU A 89 11.76 2.92 -16.63
N GLU A 90 11.74 2.62 -17.92
CA GLU A 90 11.07 1.44 -18.47
C GLU A 90 11.70 0.14 -17.98
N ALA A 91 13.03 0.04 -18.02
CA ALA A 91 13.76 -1.11 -17.49
C ALA A 91 13.56 -1.28 -15.96
N LEU A 92 13.40 -0.18 -15.23
CA LEU A 92 13.06 -0.21 -13.82
C LEU A 92 11.62 -0.70 -13.60
N ALA A 93 10.66 -0.24 -14.42
CA ALA A 93 9.28 -0.68 -14.37
C ALA A 93 9.17 -2.19 -14.59
N GLU A 94 9.84 -2.73 -15.60
CA GLU A 94 9.88 -4.18 -15.87
C GLU A 94 10.34 -5.01 -14.67
N ARG A 95 11.29 -4.49 -13.88
CA ARG A 95 11.80 -5.19 -12.68
C ARG A 95 10.90 -5.01 -11.46
N MET A 96 10.33 -3.81 -11.29
CA MET A 96 9.63 -3.48 -10.04
C MET A 96 8.15 -3.78 -10.06
N MET A 97 7.47 -3.69 -11.23
CA MET A 97 6.02 -3.94 -11.30
C MET A 97 5.61 -5.33 -10.82
N PRO A 98 6.31 -6.43 -11.18
CA PRO A 98 5.97 -7.75 -10.62
C PRO A 98 6.11 -7.81 -9.09
N ARG A 99 7.15 -7.18 -8.54
CA ARG A 99 7.41 -7.14 -7.09
C ARG A 99 6.35 -6.33 -6.34
N LEU A 100 5.89 -5.23 -6.93
CA LEU A 100 4.80 -4.41 -6.38
C LEU A 100 3.46 -5.15 -6.43
N SER A 101 3.20 -5.88 -7.54
CA SER A 101 2.03 -6.75 -7.66
C SER A 101 2.03 -7.85 -6.60
N GLU A 102 3.15 -8.56 -6.43
CA GLU A 102 3.29 -9.58 -5.41
C GLU A 102 3.06 -9.02 -4.00
N HIS A 103 3.65 -7.84 -3.70
CA HIS A 103 3.45 -7.16 -2.43
C HIS A 103 1.98 -6.82 -2.18
N SER A 104 1.28 -6.26 -3.17
CA SER A 104 -0.15 -5.95 -3.10
C SER A 104 -1.00 -7.20 -2.88
N ASN A 105 -0.71 -8.28 -3.63
CA ASN A 105 -1.39 -9.57 -3.48
C ASN A 105 -1.19 -10.18 -2.08
N ASN A 106 0.02 -10.09 -1.52
CA ASN A 106 0.32 -10.61 -0.19
C ASN A 106 -0.50 -9.89 0.90
N ILE A 107 -0.75 -8.59 0.75
CA ILE A 107 -1.61 -7.83 1.68
C ILE A 107 -3.09 -8.17 1.45
N SER A 108 -3.55 -8.13 0.21
CA SER A 108 -4.96 -8.36 -0.14
C SER A 108 -5.44 -9.78 0.22
N LEU A 109 -4.55 -10.76 0.16
CA LEU A 109 -4.83 -12.16 0.48
C LEU A 109 -4.47 -12.54 1.93
N ASN A 110 -4.08 -11.56 2.77
CA ASN A 110 -3.75 -11.82 4.17
C ASN A 110 -5.01 -12.16 4.96
N GLU A 111 -5.12 -13.43 5.37
CA GLU A 111 -6.29 -13.96 6.06
C GLU A 111 -6.54 -13.32 7.42
N LYS A 112 -5.47 -13.05 8.18
CA LYS A 112 -5.58 -12.42 9.50
C LYS A 112 -6.05 -10.98 9.40
N LEU A 113 -5.51 -10.24 8.41
CA LEU A 113 -5.96 -8.88 8.13
C LEU A 113 -7.44 -8.86 7.72
N PHE A 114 -7.80 -9.75 6.78
CA PHE A 114 -9.20 -9.85 6.34
C PHE A 114 -10.16 -10.25 7.47
N ALA A 115 -9.76 -11.14 8.36
CA ALA A 115 -10.57 -11.49 9.52
C ALA A 115 -10.87 -10.28 10.42
N ARG A 116 -9.86 -9.41 10.67
CA ARG A 116 -10.05 -8.17 11.41
C ARG A 116 -10.98 -7.19 10.68
N ILE A 117 -10.78 -7.00 9.37
CA ILE A 117 -11.64 -6.14 8.53
C ILE A 117 -13.09 -6.64 8.57
N LYS A 118 -13.28 -7.94 8.40
CA LYS A 118 -14.61 -8.57 8.43
C LYS A 118 -15.27 -8.40 9.80
N GLN A 119 -14.56 -8.58 10.89
CA GLN A 119 -15.08 -8.38 12.24
C GLN A 119 -15.54 -6.92 12.44
N VAL A 120 -14.77 -5.92 11.99
CA VAL A 120 -15.18 -4.52 12.02
C VAL A 120 -16.43 -4.30 11.18
N TYR A 121 -16.46 -4.85 9.95
CA TYR A 121 -17.59 -4.70 9.04
C TYR A 121 -18.88 -5.28 9.61
N ASP A 122 -18.83 -6.47 10.23
CA ASP A 122 -19.99 -7.18 10.76
C ASP A 122 -20.53 -6.56 12.06
N HIS A 123 -19.69 -5.91 12.87
CA HIS A 123 -20.07 -5.46 14.22
C HIS A 123 -20.14 -3.94 14.39
N THR A 124 -19.75 -3.15 13.37
CA THR A 124 -19.84 -1.69 13.47
C THR A 124 -21.27 -1.23 13.18
N ASP A 125 -21.82 -0.42 14.08
CA ASP A 125 -23.05 0.31 13.82
C ASP A 125 -22.80 1.39 12.75
N LEU A 126 -23.32 1.15 11.55
CA LEU A 126 -23.14 2.06 10.41
C LEU A 126 -23.81 3.43 10.63
N GLU A 127 -24.79 3.53 11.51
CA GLU A 127 -25.45 4.80 11.82
C GLU A 127 -24.59 5.68 12.74
N ALA A 128 -23.67 5.06 13.50
CA ALA A 128 -22.70 5.78 14.31
C ALA A 128 -21.55 6.39 13.51
N LEU A 129 -21.35 5.97 12.25
CA LEU A 129 -20.32 6.47 11.34
C LEU A 129 -20.86 7.63 10.49
N ASN A 130 -20.01 8.63 10.22
CA ASN A 130 -20.31 9.62 9.20
C ASN A 130 -20.26 9.00 7.79
N GLN A 131 -20.64 9.76 6.76
CA GLN A 131 -20.74 9.24 5.40
C GLN A 131 -19.37 8.76 4.84
N GLU A 132 -18.30 9.49 5.10
CA GLU A 132 -16.95 9.14 4.62
C GLU A 132 -16.43 7.88 5.30
N GLU A 133 -16.58 7.77 6.60
CA GLU A 133 -16.19 6.60 7.39
C GLU A 133 -16.96 5.34 6.96
N ARG A 134 -18.26 5.49 6.70
CA ARG A 134 -19.09 4.41 6.19
C ARG A 134 -18.63 3.94 4.81
N MET A 135 -18.34 4.86 3.91
CA MET A 135 -17.83 4.54 2.59
C MET A 135 -16.45 3.88 2.68
N LEU A 136 -15.56 4.38 3.52
CA LEU A 136 -14.24 3.79 3.73
C LEU A 136 -14.36 2.33 4.20
N LEU A 137 -15.17 2.06 5.22
CA LEU A 137 -15.39 0.70 5.71
C LEU A 137 -15.94 -0.23 4.62
N GLN A 138 -16.98 0.21 3.90
CA GLN A 138 -17.60 -0.57 2.84
C GLN A 138 -16.64 -0.84 1.68
N ASN A 139 -15.93 0.19 1.23
CA ASN A 139 -14.99 0.07 0.13
C ASN A 139 -13.81 -0.83 0.49
N THR A 140 -13.26 -0.70 1.70
CA THR A 140 -12.18 -1.56 2.18
C THR A 140 -12.62 -3.03 2.19
N TYR A 141 -13.76 -3.34 2.81
CA TYR A 141 -14.28 -4.71 2.84
C TYR A 141 -14.52 -5.27 1.43
N GLN A 142 -15.20 -4.51 0.56
CA GLN A 142 -15.48 -4.92 -0.82
C GLN A 142 -14.22 -5.09 -1.66
N SER A 143 -13.22 -4.25 -1.46
CA SER A 143 -11.93 -4.37 -2.15
C SER A 143 -11.25 -5.70 -1.81
N PHE A 144 -11.20 -6.08 -0.53
CA PHE A 144 -10.64 -7.37 -0.12
C PHE A 144 -11.41 -8.55 -0.70
N ILE A 145 -12.75 -8.50 -0.73
CA ILE A 145 -13.58 -9.54 -1.36
C ILE A 145 -13.26 -9.67 -2.85
N ARG A 146 -13.20 -8.56 -3.59
CA ARG A 146 -12.90 -8.55 -5.03
C ARG A 146 -11.50 -9.07 -5.35
N ASN A 147 -10.55 -8.82 -4.45
CA ASN A 147 -9.18 -9.31 -4.56
C ASN A 147 -9.00 -10.73 -4.00
N GLY A 148 -10.08 -11.46 -3.76
CA GLY A 148 -10.04 -12.88 -3.46
C GLY A 148 -9.79 -13.24 -1.99
N ALA A 149 -9.92 -12.29 -1.05
CA ALA A 149 -9.67 -12.57 0.37
C ALA A 149 -10.56 -13.68 0.96
N ASN A 150 -11.76 -13.86 0.40
CA ASN A 150 -12.73 -14.89 0.79
C ASN A 150 -12.61 -16.21 0.00
N LEU A 151 -11.66 -16.33 -0.92
CA LEU A 151 -11.43 -17.56 -1.67
C LEU A 151 -10.85 -18.66 -0.77
N ALA A 152 -11.13 -19.93 -1.12
CA ALA A 152 -10.47 -21.06 -0.49
C ALA A 152 -8.94 -21.05 -0.78
N PRO A 153 -8.11 -21.66 0.08
CA PRO A 153 -6.64 -21.63 -0.08
C PRO A 153 -6.15 -22.03 -1.47
N GLU A 154 -6.73 -23.08 -2.05
CA GLU A 154 -6.40 -23.59 -3.40
C GLU A 154 -6.72 -22.56 -4.50
N GLN A 155 -7.83 -21.83 -4.33
CA GLN A 155 -8.24 -20.79 -5.28
C GLN A 155 -7.36 -19.52 -5.14
N LYS A 156 -6.88 -19.22 -3.92
CA LYS A 156 -5.94 -18.11 -3.70
C LYS A 156 -4.60 -18.35 -4.39
N GLU A 157 -4.12 -19.59 -4.39
CA GLU A 157 -2.88 -19.94 -5.10
C GLU A 157 -3.03 -19.71 -6.59
N HIS A 158 -4.10 -20.20 -7.18
CA HIS A 158 -4.41 -19.98 -8.60
C HIS A 158 -4.61 -18.49 -8.93
N PHE A 159 -5.23 -17.72 -8.01
CA PHE A 159 -5.40 -16.28 -8.18
C PHE A 159 -4.03 -15.55 -8.21
N ARG A 160 -3.07 -15.95 -7.37
CA ARG A 160 -1.70 -15.40 -7.39
C ARG A 160 -0.99 -15.65 -8.71
N GLU A 161 -1.11 -16.87 -9.26
CA GLU A 161 -0.53 -17.22 -10.55
C GLU A 161 -1.07 -16.39 -11.72
N LEU A 162 -2.38 -16.04 -11.68
CA LEU A 162 -3.02 -15.21 -12.71
C LEU A 162 -2.73 -13.71 -12.57
N SER A 163 -2.28 -13.27 -11.38
CA SER A 163 -2.07 -11.85 -11.05
C SER A 163 -0.59 -11.46 -11.07
N ALA A 164 0.31 -12.40 -11.33
CA ALA A 164 1.76 -12.17 -11.44
C ALA A 164 2.14 -11.80 -12.87
#